data_951e6d619f36ffdc03cdecbe15292318
#
_entry.id   951e6d619f36ffdc03cdecbe15292318
#
_cell.length_a   1.000
_cell.length_b   1.000
_cell.length_c   1.000
_cell.angle_alpha   90.00
_cell.angle_beta   90.00
_cell.angle_gamma   90.00
#
_symmetry.space_group_name_H-M   'P 1'
#
loop_
_entity.id
_entity.type
_entity.pdbx_description
1 polymer ?
#
loop_
_entity_poly.entity_id
_entity_poly.type
_entity_poly.pdbx_seq_one_letter_code
_entity_poly.pdbx_strand_id
1 'polypeptide(L)'
;MPYACTHHRSNTQMNWHILGAGSLGCLWAARLAAQQHEVHLLLRNTQALARYTNGRGVGLSDAQRTHSNYYPIKAQLADDPQPIEHLLLACKAYDAETAIAQVTQRLSSSSVVILLQNGLGSQHAIQSRLPNIRCIAASSTEGAYLAEPFHSVFAGSGHTWLGDLQTVLQTPPTRLLEACNAAGITNSWTPDIAEKLCRKLAKNCAINPLTVIYNCLNCELSRYPVQINNLCDELQQLLCSAGQPAAAQDLRQQVWAVIEKTAANSSSMRQDVLSQRRTEISYISGFACAQSLALECHTPALHALHAQLQDALHAHGLPIS
;
A
#
# COMPACT_ATOMS: atom_id res chain seq x y z
N MET A 1 41.77 31.61 -13.19
CA MET A 1 40.47 31.70 -12.53
C MET A 1 39.64 30.48 -12.89
N PRO A 2 39.34 29.57 -11.96
CA PRO A 2 38.51 28.41 -12.27
C PRO A 2 37.02 28.82 -12.21
N TYR A 3 36.31 28.53 -13.29
CA TYR A 3 34.88 28.67 -13.37
C TYR A 3 34.20 27.75 -12.37
N ALA A 4 33.51 28.34 -11.39
CA ALA A 4 32.62 27.64 -10.50
C ALA A 4 31.42 27.13 -11.33
N CYS A 5 31.36 25.83 -11.52
CA CYS A 5 30.21 25.17 -12.11
C CYS A 5 29.07 25.22 -11.08
N THR A 6 28.23 26.25 -11.17
CA THR A 6 26.94 26.30 -10.47
C THR A 6 26.07 25.22 -11.07
N HIS A 7 25.94 24.08 -10.37
CA HIS A 7 24.91 23.09 -10.67
C HIS A 7 23.54 23.79 -10.57
N HIS A 8 22.98 24.18 -11.69
CA HIS A 8 21.56 24.47 -11.78
C HIS A 8 20.82 23.19 -11.36
N ARG A 9 20.27 23.18 -10.15
CA ARG A 9 19.25 22.19 -9.75
C ARG A 9 18.17 22.29 -10.81
N SER A 10 18.00 21.25 -11.60
CA SER A 10 16.91 21.19 -12.57
C SER A 10 15.60 21.41 -11.79
N ASN A 11 14.70 22.24 -12.31
CA ASN A 11 13.44 22.65 -11.68
C ASN A 11 12.45 21.46 -11.45
N THR A 12 12.90 20.21 -11.64
CA THR A 12 12.15 18.97 -11.56
C THR A 12 12.49 18.11 -10.32
N GLN A 13 13.58 18.41 -9.60
CA GLN A 13 13.99 17.64 -8.41
C GLN A 13 13.02 17.89 -7.24
N MET A 14 12.52 16.82 -6.62
CA MET A 14 11.62 16.85 -5.47
C MET A 14 12.29 16.18 -4.27
N ASN A 15 11.90 16.59 -3.06
CA ASN A 15 12.35 16.00 -1.81
C ASN A 15 11.26 15.03 -1.30
N TRP A 16 11.64 13.75 -1.14
CA TRP A 16 10.75 12.68 -0.75
C TRP A 16 11.18 12.04 0.56
N HIS A 17 10.23 11.83 1.45
CA HIS A 17 10.42 11.03 2.64
C HIS A 17 9.54 9.78 2.54
N ILE A 18 10.16 8.61 2.77
CA ILE A 18 9.47 7.32 2.68
C ILE A 18 9.37 6.75 4.09
N LEU A 19 8.19 6.74 4.66
CA LEU A 19 7.91 6.19 5.99
C LEU A 19 7.34 4.78 5.86
N GLY A 20 8.20 3.80 6.10
CA GLY A 20 7.91 2.39 5.92
C GLY A 20 8.80 1.73 4.86
N ALA A 21 9.86 1.06 5.31
CA ALA A 21 10.82 0.34 4.48
C ALA A 21 10.33 -1.08 4.11
N GLY A 22 9.04 -1.20 3.79
CA GLY A 22 8.44 -2.41 3.23
C GLY A 22 8.71 -2.56 1.73
N SER A 23 8.10 -3.57 1.10
CA SER A 23 8.32 -3.87 -0.31
C SER A 23 8.00 -2.68 -1.23
N LEU A 24 6.80 -2.10 -1.11
CA LEU A 24 6.41 -0.95 -1.93
C LEU A 24 7.17 0.32 -1.55
N GLY A 25 7.45 0.54 -0.25
CA GLY A 25 8.25 1.69 0.19
C GLY A 25 9.67 1.66 -0.39
N CYS A 26 10.35 0.51 -0.35
CA CYS A 26 11.67 0.34 -0.97
C CYS A 26 11.61 0.43 -2.49
N LEU A 27 10.58 -0.13 -3.13
CA LEU A 27 10.38 -0.04 -4.58
C LEU A 27 10.28 1.43 -5.03
N TRP A 28 9.41 2.21 -4.38
CA TRP A 28 9.23 3.62 -4.71
C TRP A 28 10.49 4.44 -4.41
N ALA A 29 11.12 4.20 -3.25
CA ALA A 29 12.36 4.87 -2.87
C ALA A 29 13.46 4.67 -3.91
N ALA A 30 13.69 3.42 -4.34
CA ALA A 30 14.70 3.09 -5.35
C ALA A 30 14.41 3.75 -6.70
N ARG A 31 13.15 3.70 -7.16
CA ARG A 31 12.73 4.29 -8.44
C ARG A 31 12.84 5.81 -8.45
N LEU A 32 12.42 6.48 -7.38
CA LEU A 32 12.55 7.93 -7.25
C LEU A 32 14.02 8.37 -7.19
N ALA A 33 14.85 7.63 -6.44
CA ALA A 33 16.30 7.88 -6.39
C ALA A 33 16.98 7.66 -7.75
N ALA A 34 16.54 6.68 -8.54
CA ALA A 34 17.03 6.45 -9.91
C ALA A 34 16.78 7.66 -10.83
N GLN A 35 15.75 8.47 -10.57
CA GLN A 35 15.46 9.71 -11.27
C GLN A 35 16.08 10.95 -10.60
N GLN A 36 17.09 10.74 -9.74
CA GLN A 36 17.83 11.81 -9.08
C GLN A 36 16.99 12.70 -8.16
N HIS A 37 15.81 12.24 -7.71
CA HIS A 37 15.09 12.89 -6.63
C HIS A 37 15.87 12.75 -5.31
N GLU A 38 15.73 13.71 -4.42
CA GLU A 38 16.26 13.59 -3.06
C GLU A 38 15.29 12.70 -2.26
N VAL A 39 15.77 11.53 -1.84
CA VAL A 39 14.95 10.55 -1.12
C VAL A 39 15.56 10.26 0.24
N HIS A 40 14.69 10.30 1.27
CA HIS A 40 15.02 9.97 2.65
C HIS A 40 14.16 8.80 3.12
N LEU A 41 14.80 7.76 3.64
CA LEU A 41 14.10 6.62 4.22
C LEU A 41 13.93 6.86 5.73
N LEU A 42 12.67 6.96 6.20
CA LEU A 42 12.36 7.12 7.61
C LEU A 42 12.24 5.75 8.29
N LEU A 43 13.12 5.48 9.23
CA LEU A 43 13.21 4.20 9.91
C LEU A 43 12.68 4.32 11.36
N ARG A 44 12.02 3.25 11.80
CA ARG A 44 11.26 3.24 13.06
C ARG A 44 12.11 3.30 14.34
N ASN A 45 13.39 2.91 14.27
CA ASN A 45 14.26 2.86 15.44
C ASN A 45 15.76 2.80 15.04
N THR A 46 16.62 3.00 16.04
CA THR A 46 18.09 2.98 15.88
C THR A 46 18.63 1.64 15.40
N GLN A 47 18.00 0.51 15.77
CA GLN A 47 18.40 -0.81 15.31
C GLN A 47 18.19 -0.97 13.79
N ALA A 48 17.05 -0.50 13.28
CA ALA A 48 16.77 -0.49 11.84
C ALA A 48 17.74 0.45 11.10
N LEU A 49 18.03 1.61 11.69
CA LEU A 49 18.99 2.57 11.13
C LEU A 49 20.41 1.97 11.09
N ALA A 50 20.89 1.35 12.16
CA ALA A 50 22.20 0.69 12.20
C ALA A 50 22.28 -0.43 11.15
N ARG A 51 21.22 -1.25 11.01
CA ARG A 51 21.17 -2.30 9.98
C ARG A 51 21.25 -1.73 8.57
N TYR A 52 20.55 -0.62 8.32
CA TYR A 52 20.58 0.06 7.03
C TYR A 52 21.95 0.66 6.72
N THR A 53 22.57 1.35 7.68
CA THR A 53 23.86 2.03 7.52
C THR A 53 24.99 1.03 7.24
N ASN A 54 24.91 -0.17 7.79
CA ASN A 54 25.86 -1.26 7.51
C ASN A 54 25.59 -1.98 6.18
N GLY A 55 24.53 -1.60 5.45
CA GLY A 55 24.14 -2.19 4.18
C GLY A 55 24.64 -1.37 2.97
N ARG A 56 24.11 -1.73 1.80
CA ARG A 56 24.44 -1.10 0.51
C ARG A 56 23.46 0.00 0.10
N GLY A 57 22.52 0.37 0.97
CA GLY A 57 21.40 1.23 0.62
C GLY A 57 20.13 0.42 0.27
N VAL A 58 19.21 1.00 -0.50
CA VAL A 58 17.99 0.32 -0.93
C VAL A 58 18.26 -0.49 -2.20
N GLY A 59 18.05 -1.80 -2.12
CA GLY A 59 18.17 -2.72 -3.26
C GLY A 59 16.86 -2.82 -4.05
N LEU A 60 16.99 -2.93 -5.37
CA LEU A 60 15.89 -3.21 -6.29
C LEU A 60 16.33 -4.26 -7.32
N SER A 61 15.57 -5.35 -7.40
CA SER A 61 15.74 -6.42 -8.38
C SER A 61 14.49 -6.63 -9.22
N ASP A 62 14.67 -7.23 -10.39
CA ASP A 62 13.59 -7.84 -11.17
C ASP A 62 13.08 -9.15 -10.53
N ALA A 63 11.97 -9.69 -11.03
CA ALA A 63 11.38 -10.92 -10.52
C ALA A 63 12.30 -12.14 -10.64
N GLN A 64 13.16 -12.18 -11.66
CA GLN A 64 14.15 -13.23 -11.92
C GLN A 64 15.41 -13.04 -11.08
N ARG A 65 15.59 -11.89 -10.42
CA ARG A 65 16.79 -11.48 -9.69
C ARG A 65 18.08 -11.52 -10.53
N THR A 66 17.95 -11.37 -11.83
CA THR A 66 19.07 -11.35 -12.76
C THR A 66 19.87 -10.06 -12.64
N HIS A 67 19.20 -8.96 -12.24
CA HIS A 67 19.82 -7.66 -12.04
C HIS A 67 19.40 -7.11 -10.68
N SER A 68 20.38 -6.61 -9.92
CA SER A 68 20.17 -5.95 -8.65
C SER A 68 20.92 -4.62 -8.65
N ASN A 69 20.18 -3.55 -8.51
CA ASN A 69 20.74 -2.21 -8.35
C ASN A 69 20.58 -1.77 -6.88
N TYR A 70 21.58 -1.05 -6.38
CA TYR A 70 21.55 -0.49 -5.03
C TYR A 70 21.64 1.03 -5.11
N TYR A 71 20.75 1.68 -4.38
CA TYR A 71 20.62 3.13 -4.34
C TYR A 71 21.04 3.64 -2.96
N PRO A 72 22.08 4.49 -2.85
CA PRO A 72 22.56 5.03 -1.59
C PRO A 72 21.62 6.13 -1.07
N ILE A 73 20.42 5.74 -0.66
CA ILE A 73 19.40 6.63 -0.12
C ILE A 73 19.78 7.00 1.31
N LYS A 74 19.63 8.26 1.69
CA LYS A 74 19.82 8.70 3.08
C LYS A 74 18.73 8.07 3.96
N ALA A 75 19.13 7.54 5.12
CA ALA A 75 18.18 7.07 6.12
C ALA A 75 18.29 7.92 7.38
N GLN A 76 17.16 8.15 8.04
CA GLN A 76 17.05 8.94 9.26
C GLN A 76 15.94 8.38 10.15
N LEU A 77 15.92 8.79 11.40
CA LEU A 77 14.82 8.49 12.30
C LEU A 77 13.65 9.47 12.09
N ALA A 78 12.50 9.15 12.65
CA ALA A 78 11.30 9.97 12.52
C ALA A 78 11.44 11.35 13.21
N ASP A 79 12.25 11.45 14.27
CA ASP A 79 12.51 12.64 15.08
C ASP A 79 13.57 13.59 14.49
N ASP A 80 14.10 13.31 13.31
CA ASP A 80 14.99 14.25 12.59
C ASP A 80 14.25 15.58 12.36
N PRO A 81 14.92 16.75 12.57
CA PRO A 81 14.23 18.04 12.53
C PRO A 81 13.89 18.56 11.12
N GLN A 82 14.37 17.91 10.06
CA GLN A 82 14.15 18.41 8.69
C GLN A 82 12.67 18.40 8.30
N PRO A 83 12.14 19.50 7.72
CA PRO A 83 10.78 19.55 7.21
C PRO A 83 10.52 18.50 6.11
N ILE A 84 9.29 18.02 6.05
CA ILE A 84 8.86 17.03 5.06
C ILE A 84 7.92 17.72 4.06
N GLU A 85 8.33 17.76 2.78
CA GLU A 85 7.48 18.28 1.69
C GLU A 85 6.56 17.20 1.12
N HIS A 86 7.14 16.05 0.74
CA HIS A 86 6.40 14.91 0.22
C HIS A 86 6.69 13.68 1.08
N LEU A 87 5.65 13.14 1.69
CA LEU A 87 5.71 11.92 2.49
C LEU A 87 4.97 10.79 1.79
N LEU A 88 5.67 9.69 1.50
CA LEU A 88 5.02 8.43 1.17
C LEU A 88 4.90 7.60 2.44
N LEU A 89 3.68 7.37 2.91
CA LEU A 89 3.41 6.45 4.02
C LEU A 89 3.15 5.05 3.44
N ALA A 90 4.14 4.18 3.55
CA ALA A 90 4.15 2.83 2.97
C ALA A 90 4.30 1.71 4.02
N CYS A 91 4.07 2.03 5.30
CA CYS A 91 3.98 1.02 6.35
C CYS A 91 2.64 0.27 6.28
N LYS A 92 2.53 -0.83 7.01
CA LYS A 92 1.29 -1.58 7.15
C LYS A 92 0.20 -0.74 7.81
N ALA A 93 -1.07 -1.00 7.49
CA ALA A 93 -2.20 -0.22 7.96
C ALA A 93 -2.29 -0.11 9.50
N TYR A 94 -1.95 -1.19 10.21
CA TYR A 94 -1.96 -1.23 11.67
C TYR A 94 -0.84 -0.38 12.33
N ASP A 95 0.20 -0.02 11.60
CA ASP A 95 1.28 0.86 12.08
C ASP A 95 1.10 2.32 11.65
N ALA A 96 0.18 2.59 10.72
CA ALA A 96 0.10 3.86 10.01
C ALA A 96 -0.17 5.07 10.91
N GLU A 97 -1.09 4.94 11.86
CA GLU A 97 -1.41 6.03 12.80
C GLU A 97 -0.26 6.33 13.76
N THR A 98 0.41 5.28 14.26
CA THR A 98 1.58 5.45 15.12
C THR A 98 2.76 6.05 14.35
N ALA A 99 2.96 5.58 13.11
CA ALA A 99 4.03 6.08 12.26
C ALA A 99 3.85 7.56 11.90
N ILE A 100 2.65 7.96 11.48
CA ILE A 100 2.39 9.36 11.10
C ILE A 100 2.51 10.29 12.30
N ALA A 101 2.09 9.86 13.51
CA ALA A 101 2.20 10.65 14.72
C ALA A 101 3.65 11.06 15.04
N GLN A 102 4.63 10.20 14.71
CA GLN A 102 6.06 10.48 14.96
C GLN A 102 6.62 11.59 14.07
N VAL A 103 6.02 11.85 12.91
CA VAL A 103 6.52 12.85 11.94
C VAL A 103 5.60 14.06 11.79
N THR A 104 4.49 14.12 12.51
CA THR A 104 3.47 15.17 12.35
C THR A 104 4.06 16.57 12.53
N GLN A 105 4.99 16.76 13.46
CA GLN A 105 5.63 18.07 13.71
C GLN A 105 6.56 18.52 12.57
N ARG A 106 6.94 17.63 11.67
CA ARG A 106 7.77 17.90 10.49
C ARG A 106 6.94 18.28 9.27
N LEU A 107 5.60 18.12 9.35
CA LEU A 107 4.65 18.43 8.28
C LEU A 107 4.11 19.85 8.44
N SER A 108 3.87 20.52 7.33
CA SER A 108 3.26 21.84 7.23
C SER A 108 2.04 21.81 6.30
N SER A 109 1.30 22.89 6.22
CA SER A 109 0.16 23.01 5.29
C SER A 109 0.55 22.90 3.81
N SER A 110 1.83 23.04 3.48
CA SER A 110 2.36 22.82 2.12
C SER A 110 2.80 21.37 1.87
N SER A 111 2.84 20.54 2.92
CA SER A 111 3.21 19.12 2.80
C SER A 111 2.13 18.31 2.10
N VAL A 112 2.56 17.28 1.36
CA VAL A 112 1.68 16.30 0.74
C VAL A 112 2.00 14.91 1.31
N VAL A 113 0.98 14.22 1.82
CA VAL A 113 1.09 12.85 2.36
C VAL A 113 0.39 11.88 1.44
N ILE A 114 1.13 10.93 0.88
CA ILE A 114 0.59 9.86 0.04
C ILE A 114 0.41 8.61 0.90
N LEU A 115 -0.81 8.08 0.95
CA LEU A 115 -1.21 6.93 1.78
C LEU A 115 -1.30 5.68 0.90
N LEU A 116 -0.38 4.72 1.10
CA LEU A 116 -0.26 3.52 0.26
C LEU A 116 -0.71 2.24 0.98
N GLN A 117 -1.45 2.35 2.10
CA GLN A 117 -1.91 1.22 2.88
C GLN A 117 -2.93 0.36 2.11
N ASN A 118 -2.87 -0.95 2.33
CA ASN A 118 -3.93 -1.87 1.90
C ASN A 118 -5.10 -1.84 2.89
N GLY A 119 -6.29 -2.19 2.40
CA GLY A 119 -7.50 -2.14 3.20
C GLY A 119 -8.03 -0.72 3.35
N LEU A 120 -8.98 -0.54 4.24
CA LEU A 120 -9.62 0.74 4.55
C LEU A 120 -9.65 0.99 6.06
N GLY A 121 -9.92 2.26 6.42
CA GLY A 121 -9.98 2.73 7.80
C GLY A 121 -8.78 3.57 8.19
N SER A 122 -7.55 3.12 7.94
CA SER A 122 -6.34 3.87 8.27
C SER A 122 -6.22 5.21 7.55
N GLN A 123 -6.68 5.31 6.30
CA GLN A 123 -6.61 6.53 5.50
C GLN A 123 -7.43 7.67 6.13
N HIS A 124 -8.67 7.37 6.54
CA HIS A 124 -9.54 8.35 7.19
C HIS A 124 -9.05 8.72 8.59
N ALA A 125 -8.51 7.75 9.35
CA ALA A 125 -7.92 8.02 10.66
C ALA A 125 -6.73 8.98 10.54
N ILE A 126 -5.86 8.79 9.54
CA ILE A 126 -4.74 9.69 9.28
C ILE A 126 -5.22 11.07 8.84
N GLN A 127 -6.19 11.13 7.90
CA GLN A 127 -6.75 12.41 7.45
C GLN A 127 -7.34 13.22 8.60
N SER A 128 -8.03 12.57 9.53
CA SER A 128 -8.60 13.22 10.72
C SER A 128 -7.53 13.79 11.65
N ARG A 129 -6.34 13.16 11.70
CA ARG A 129 -5.17 13.67 12.46
C ARG A 129 -4.45 14.82 11.76
N LEU A 130 -4.61 14.94 10.44
CA LEU A 130 -3.92 15.89 9.58
C LEU A 130 -4.92 16.79 8.83
N PRO A 131 -5.81 17.53 9.53
CA PRO A 131 -6.91 18.25 8.88
C PRO A 131 -6.45 19.35 7.91
N ASN A 132 -5.26 19.92 8.13
CA ASN A 132 -4.70 21.02 7.34
C ASN A 132 -3.61 20.56 6.36
N ILE A 133 -3.40 19.25 6.20
CA ILE A 133 -2.38 18.69 5.32
C ILE A 133 -3.07 17.89 4.23
N ARG A 134 -2.61 18.08 3.00
CA ARG A 134 -3.15 17.34 1.86
C ARG A 134 -2.79 15.87 1.96
N CYS A 135 -3.81 15.00 2.11
CA CYS A 135 -3.67 13.55 2.10
C CYS A 135 -4.21 12.99 0.79
N ILE A 136 -3.34 12.34 0.04
CA ILE A 136 -3.63 11.67 -1.22
C ILE A 136 -3.64 10.17 -0.95
N ALA A 137 -4.78 9.52 -1.14
CA ALA A 137 -4.82 8.06 -1.09
C ALA A 137 -4.32 7.46 -2.39
N ALA A 138 -3.64 6.32 -2.26
CA ALA A 138 -3.10 5.57 -3.40
C ALA A 138 -3.63 4.14 -3.41
N SER A 139 -4.18 3.73 -4.56
CA SER A 139 -4.60 2.35 -4.82
C SER A 139 -3.68 1.76 -5.88
N SER A 140 -2.68 0.98 -5.48
CA SER A 140 -1.71 0.36 -6.40
C SER A 140 -2.00 -1.12 -6.63
N THR A 141 -1.80 -1.56 -7.87
CA THR A 141 -1.82 -2.98 -8.27
C THR A 141 -0.42 -3.51 -8.58
N GLU A 142 0.63 -2.75 -8.29
CA GLU A 142 2.00 -3.22 -8.44
C GLU A 142 2.31 -4.37 -7.48
N GLY A 143 3.01 -5.37 -7.98
CA GLY A 143 3.52 -6.49 -7.19
C GLY A 143 4.96 -6.26 -6.77
N ALA A 144 5.23 -6.35 -5.47
CA ALA A 144 6.59 -6.34 -4.93
C ALA A 144 6.67 -7.13 -3.62
N TYR A 145 7.83 -7.72 -3.34
CA TYR A 145 8.12 -8.35 -2.06
C TYR A 145 9.56 -8.04 -1.61
N LEU A 146 9.85 -8.22 -0.33
CA LEU A 146 11.22 -8.08 0.17
C LEU A 146 11.96 -9.41 0.05
N ALA A 147 13.11 -9.41 -0.63
CA ALA A 147 14.05 -10.53 -0.61
C ALA A 147 14.80 -10.60 0.72
N GLU A 148 15.19 -9.44 1.21
CA GLU A 148 15.86 -9.20 2.49
C GLU A 148 15.53 -7.77 2.96
N PRO A 149 15.84 -7.38 4.18
CA PRO A 149 15.60 -6.00 4.64
C PRO A 149 16.18 -4.97 3.67
N PHE A 150 15.36 -3.98 3.29
CA PHE A 150 15.69 -2.89 2.37
C PHE A 150 15.95 -3.32 0.90
N HIS A 151 15.69 -4.57 0.55
CA HIS A 151 15.84 -5.05 -0.83
C HIS A 151 14.49 -5.50 -1.38
N SER A 152 13.90 -4.68 -2.24
CA SER A 152 12.64 -4.97 -2.91
C SER A 152 12.87 -5.73 -4.21
N VAL A 153 12.02 -6.73 -4.46
CA VAL A 153 11.93 -7.42 -5.75
C VAL A 153 10.65 -6.96 -6.42
N PHE A 154 10.77 -6.40 -7.61
CA PHE A 154 9.62 -6.05 -8.44
C PHE A 154 9.05 -7.32 -9.08
N ALA A 155 7.85 -7.70 -8.65
CA ALA A 155 7.22 -8.97 -9.04
C ALA A 155 6.16 -8.84 -10.13
N GLY A 156 5.70 -7.64 -10.42
CA GLY A 156 4.72 -7.43 -11.49
C GLY A 156 4.33 -5.98 -11.68
N SER A 157 4.22 -5.61 -12.96
CA SER A 157 3.74 -4.28 -13.35
C SER A 157 2.28 -4.09 -12.96
N GLY A 158 1.97 -2.89 -12.53
CA GLY A 158 0.65 -2.48 -12.12
C GLY A 158 0.37 -1.03 -12.46
N HIS A 159 -0.71 -0.53 -11.91
CA HIS A 159 -1.14 0.85 -12.03
C HIS A 159 -1.48 1.39 -10.65
N THR A 160 -1.16 2.66 -10.41
CA THR A 160 -1.46 3.34 -9.16
C THR A 160 -2.45 4.48 -9.41
N TRP A 161 -3.66 4.36 -8.87
CA TRP A 161 -4.61 5.46 -8.84
C TRP A 161 -4.33 6.32 -7.61
N LEU A 162 -4.31 7.61 -7.82
CA LEU A 162 -4.09 8.63 -6.80
C LEU A 162 -5.29 9.57 -6.76
N GLY A 163 -5.72 9.99 -5.58
CA GLY A 163 -6.81 10.95 -5.43
C GLY A 163 -6.87 11.52 -4.02
N ASP A 164 -7.40 12.73 -3.89
CA ASP A 164 -7.59 13.37 -2.60
C ASP A 164 -8.65 12.63 -1.77
N LEU A 165 -8.40 12.47 -0.47
CA LEU A 165 -9.42 12.00 0.47
C LEU A 165 -10.44 13.09 0.79
N GLN A 166 -10.05 14.35 0.67
CA GLN A 166 -10.93 15.52 0.85
C GLN A 166 -11.54 15.91 -0.49
N THR A 167 -12.85 16.04 -0.53
CA THR A 167 -13.59 16.42 -1.75
C THR A 167 -13.33 17.84 -2.23
N VAL A 168 -12.69 18.69 -1.43
CA VAL A 168 -12.49 20.12 -1.67
C VAL A 168 -11.30 20.43 -2.59
N LEU A 169 -10.30 19.53 -2.67
CA LEU A 169 -9.07 19.75 -3.43
C LEU A 169 -9.00 18.77 -4.61
N GLN A 170 -9.68 19.10 -5.70
CA GLN A 170 -9.72 18.20 -6.87
C GLN A 170 -8.61 18.48 -7.92
N THR A 171 -7.78 19.50 -7.70
CA THR A 171 -6.72 19.82 -8.68
C THR A 171 -5.60 18.78 -8.61
N PRO A 172 -5.37 18.03 -9.70
CA PRO A 172 -4.30 17.06 -9.75
C PRO A 172 -2.94 17.69 -9.43
N PRO A 173 -2.10 17.08 -8.58
CA PRO A 173 -0.75 17.57 -8.33
C PRO A 173 0.17 17.16 -9.49
N THR A 174 0.06 17.85 -10.62
CA THR A 174 0.66 17.48 -11.91
C THR A 174 2.15 17.15 -11.77
N ARG A 175 2.92 17.99 -11.08
CA ARG A 175 4.36 17.79 -10.87
C ARG A 175 4.67 16.48 -10.13
N LEU A 176 3.85 16.13 -9.13
CA LEU A 176 4.00 14.87 -8.38
C LEU A 176 3.70 13.67 -9.27
N LEU A 177 2.61 13.74 -10.06
CA LEU A 177 2.21 12.67 -10.97
C LEU A 177 3.27 12.43 -12.05
N GLU A 178 3.82 13.51 -12.62
CA GLU A 178 4.90 13.46 -13.60
C GLU A 178 6.19 12.85 -13.00
N ALA A 179 6.57 13.24 -11.79
CA ALA A 179 7.72 12.67 -11.09
C ALA A 179 7.55 11.16 -10.84
N CYS A 180 6.36 10.72 -10.42
CA CYS A 180 6.04 9.30 -10.27
C CYS A 180 6.12 8.55 -11.62
N ASN A 181 5.54 9.10 -12.69
CA ASN A 181 5.59 8.49 -14.02
C ASN A 181 7.03 8.39 -14.54
N ALA A 182 7.83 9.44 -14.40
CA ALA A 182 9.25 9.44 -14.78
C ALA A 182 10.04 8.38 -14.01
N ALA A 183 9.67 8.13 -12.74
CA ALA A 183 10.24 7.08 -11.90
C ALA A 183 9.71 5.66 -12.24
N GLY A 184 8.93 5.49 -13.30
CA GLY A 184 8.36 4.21 -13.69
C GLY A 184 7.23 3.72 -12.79
N ILE A 185 6.64 4.63 -11.99
CA ILE A 185 5.44 4.37 -11.19
C ILE A 185 4.26 4.83 -12.03
N THR A 186 3.75 3.90 -12.87
CA THR A 186 2.59 4.17 -13.73
C THR A 186 1.40 4.61 -12.88
N ASN A 187 0.90 5.82 -13.13
CA ASN A 187 -0.16 6.37 -12.28
C ASN A 187 -1.20 7.17 -13.08
N SER A 188 -2.35 7.36 -12.44
CA SER A 188 -3.41 8.26 -12.89
C SER A 188 -4.07 8.93 -11.71
N TRP A 189 -4.46 10.17 -11.89
CA TRP A 189 -5.32 10.88 -10.96
C TRP A 189 -6.78 10.50 -11.15
N THR A 190 -7.52 10.32 -10.06
CA THR A 190 -8.96 10.11 -10.08
C THR A 190 -9.65 11.06 -9.11
N PRO A 191 -10.78 11.68 -9.50
CA PRO A 191 -11.59 12.48 -8.58
C PRO A 191 -12.34 11.60 -7.56
N ASP A 192 -12.52 10.32 -7.86
CA ASP A 192 -13.15 9.34 -6.97
C ASP A 192 -12.16 8.22 -6.63
N ILE A 193 -11.28 8.50 -5.68
CA ILE A 193 -10.34 7.49 -5.18
C ILE A 193 -11.06 6.45 -4.32
N ALA A 194 -12.19 6.80 -3.70
CA ALA A 194 -12.96 5.89 -2.87
C ALA A 194 -13.43 4.68 -3.68
N GLU A 195 -13.90 4.88 -4.92
CA GLU A 195 -14.26 3.79 -5.83
C GLU A 195 -13.09 2.80 -6.02
N LYS A 196 -11.87 3.29 -6.27
CA LYS A 196 -10.69 2.44 -6.50
C LYS A 196 -10.28 1.67 -5.25
N LEU A 197 -10.31 2.33 -4.09
CA LEU A 197 -9.99 1.73 -2.80
C LEU A 197 -11.02 0.66 -2.42
N CYS A 198 -12.33 0.95 -2.54
CA CYS A 198 -13.40 0.01 -2.23
C CYS A 198 -13.37 -1.22 -3.15
N ARG A 199 -13.15 -1.02 -4.44
CA ARG A 199 -12.99 -2.11 -5.41
C ARG A 199 -11.78 -3.00 -5.08
N LYS A 200 -10.65 -2.41 -4.70
CA LYS A 200 -9.47 -3.16 -4.26
C LYS A 200 -9.72 -3.91 -2.97
N LEU A 201 -10.40 -3.27 -1.99
CA LEU A 201 -10.80 -3.92 -0.74
C LEU A 201 -11.63 -5.19 -1.01
N ALA A 202 -12.68 -5.08 -1.83
CA ALA A 202 -13.56 -6.21 -2.13
C ALA A 202 -12.79 -7.38 -2.77
N LYS A 203 -11.91 -7.09 -3.75
CA LYS A 203 -11.04 -8.12 -4.34
C LYS A 203 -10.12 -8.77 -3.31
N ASN A 204 -9.52 -7.98 -2.41
CA ASN A 204 -8.68 -8.50 -1.35
C ASN A 204 -9.48 -9.33 -0.34
N CYS A 205 -10.71 -8.96 0.00
CA CYS A 205 -11.60 -9.74 0.86
C CYS A 205 -11.95 -11.10 0.24
N ALA A 206 -12.17 -11.15 -1.09
CA ALA A 206 -12.53 -12.39 -1.77
C ALA A 206 -11.35 -13.35 -1.98
N ILE A 207 -10.10 -12.84 -2.01
CA ILE A 207 -8.91 -13.62 -2.39
C ILE A 207 -8.01 -13.90 -1.19
N ASN A 208 -7.57 -12.86 -0.48
CA ASN A 208 -6.46 -12.98 0.48
C ASN A 208 -6.76 -13.94 1.65
N PRO A 209 -7.95 -13.89 2.31
CA PRO A 209 -8.30 -14.80 3.37
C PRO A 209 -8.26 -16.26 2.92
N LEU A 210 -8.82 -16.55 1.76
CA LEU A 210 -8.88 -17.94 1.24
C LEU A 210 -7.49 -18.51 0.97
N THR A 211 -6.55 -17.69 0.49
CA THR A 211 -5.16 -18.15 0.28
C THR A 211 -4.44 -18.48 1.58
N VAL A 212 -4.82 -17.84 2.70
CA VAL A 212 -4.32 -18.19 4.04
C VAL A 212 -4.97 -19.48 4.54
N ILE A 213 -6.31 -19.52 4.55
CA ILE A 213 -7.10 -20.65 5.07
C ILE A 213 -6.72 -21.97 4.36
N TYR A 214 -6.59 -21.93 3.03
CA TYR A 214 -6.23 -23.10 2.23
C TYR A 214 -4.73 -23.27 2.00
N ASN A 215 -3.91 -22.34 2.52
CA ASN A 215 -2.47 -22.28 2.30
C ASN A 215 -2.07 -22.53 0.84
N CYS A 216 -2.66 -21.80 -0.09
CA CYS A 216 -2.55 -22.06 -1.52
C CYS A 216 -2.15 -20.81 -2.32
N LEU A 217 -1.69 -21.00 -3.55
CA LEU A 217 -1.48 -19.93 -4.54
C LEU A 217 -2.83 -19.45 -5.11
N ASN A 218 -2.83 -18.30 -5.74
CA ASN A 218 -4.06 -17.71 -6.28
C ASN A 218 -4.76 -18.64 -7.29
N CYS A 219 -4.03 -19.34 -8.18
CA CYS A 219 -4.62 -20.27 -9.15
C CYS A 219 -5.41 -21.42 -8.51
N GLU A 220 -4.99 -21.87 -7.32
CA GLU A 220 -5.62 -23.00 -6.65
C GLU A 220 -7.01 -22.64 -6.09
N LEU A 221 -7.30 -21.34 -5.95
CA LEU A 221 -8.63 -20.85 -5.58
C LEU A 221 -9.72 -21.23 -6.58
N SER A 222 -9.35 -21.58 -7.82
CA SER A 222 -10.28 -22.14 -8.83
C SER A 222 -10.99 -23.42 -8.38
N ARG A 223 -10.49 -24.09 -7.32
CA ARG A 223 -11.14 -25.25 -6.69
C ARG A 223 -12.34 -24.89 -5.81
N TYR A 224 -12.53 -23.61 -5.50
CA TYR A 224 -13.55 -23.12 -4.56
C TYR A 224 -14.52 -22.09 -5.20
N PRO A 225 -15.08 -22.35 -6.41
CA PRO A 225 -15.83 -21.36 -7.17
C PRO A 225 -17.11 -20.91 -6.47
N VAL A 226 -17.80 -21.82 -5.78
CA VAL A 226 -19.03 -21.48 -5.07
C VAL A 226 -18.76 -20.51 -3.93
N GLN A 227 -17.71 -20.73 -3.15
CA GLN A 227 -17.35 -19.87 -2.03
C GLN A 227 -16.94 -18.48 -2.51
N ILE A 228 -16.10 -18.40 -3.56
CA ILE A 228 -15.67 -17.12 -4.15
C ILE A 228 -16.87 -16.35 -4.71
N ASN A 229 -17.77 -17.03 -5.43
CA ASN A 229 -18.94 -16.38 -6.03
C ASN A 229 -19.88 -15.84 -4.95
N ASN A 230 -20.15 -16.59 -3.88
CA ASN A 230 -20.98 -16.14 -2.76
C ASN A 230 -20.35 -14.91 -2.07
N LEU A 231 -19.04 -14.91 -1.85
CA LEU A 231 -18.33 -13.75 -1.32
C LEU A 231 -18.41 -12.53 -2.24
N CYS A 232 -18.28 -12.74 -3.55
CA CYS A 232 -18.43 -11.65 -4.53
C CYS A 232 -19.83 -11.04 -4.49
N ASP A 233 -20.88 -11.86 -4.36
CA ASP A 233 -22.26 -11.40 -4.31
C ASP A 233 -22.53 -10.58 -3.06
N GLU A 234 -22.09 -11.05 -1.89
CA GLU A 234 -22.20 -10.30 -0.62
C GLU A 234 -21.40 -9.01 -0.65
N LEU A 235 -20.15 -9.03 -1.15
CA LEU A 235 -19.30 -7.86 -1.27
C LEU A 235 -19.87 -6.85 -2.28
N GLN A 236 -20.46 -7.30 -3.37
CA GLN A 236 -21.15 -6.44 -4.33
C GLN A 236 -22.34 -5.74 -3.68
N GLN A 237 -23.17 -6.48 -2.93
CA GLN A 237 -24.30 -5.91 -2.18
C GLN A 237 -23.79 -4.90 -1.14
N LEU A 238 -22.76 -5.23 -0.37
CA LEU A 238 -22.16 -4.34 0.61
C LEU A 238 -21.66 -3.03 -0.02
N LEU A 239 -20.96 -3.11 -1.15
CA LEU A 239 -20.48 -1.93 -1.86
C LEU A 239 -21.64 -1.04 -2.35
N CYS A 240 -22.72 -1.63 -2.87
CA CYS A 240 -23.91 -0.88 -3.26
C CYS A 240 -24.55 -0.19 -2.04
N SER A 241 -24.71 -0.88 -0.91
CA SER A 241 -25.23 -0.31 0.35
C SER A 241 -24.35 0.80 0.90
N ALA A 242 -23.03 0.71 0.68
CA ALA A 242 -22.06 1.74 1.05
C ALA A 242 -22.01 2.94 0.07
N GLY A 243 -22.92 3.03 -0.91
CA GLY A 243 -22.95 4.12 -1.90
C GLY A 243 -21.83 4.04 -2.93
N GLN A 244 -21.26 2.84 -3.15
CA GLN A 244 -20.15 2.59 -4.09
C GLN A 244 -20.55 1.64 -5.24
N PRO A 245 -21.66 1.90 -5.98
CA PRO A 245 -22.14 0.98 -7.03
C PRO A 245 -21.13 0.83 -8.18
N ALA A 246 -20.34 1.88 -8.48
CA ALA A 246 -19.29 1.79 -9.48
C ALA A 246 -18.17 0.82 -9.07
N ALA A 247 -17.82 0.74 -7.78
CA ALA A 247 -16.85 -0.23 -7.27
C ALA A 247 -17.40 -1.67 -7.30
N ALA A 248 -18.72 -1.83 -7.18
CA ALA A 248 -19.42 -3.11 -7.20
C ALA A 248 -19.56 -3.71 -8.61
N GLN A 249 -19.51 -2.86 -9.65
CA GLN A 249 -19.73 -3.29 -11.03
C GLN A 249 -18.74 -4.38 -11.45
N ASP A 250 -19.28 -5.49 -11.99
CA ASP A 250 -18.50 -6.62 -12.51
C ASP A 250 -17.53 -7.25 -11.50
N LEU A 251 -17.78 -7.10 -10.19
CA LEU A 251 -16.85 -7.52 -9.13
C LEU A 251 -16.44 -8.99 -9.26
N ARG A 252 -17.42 -9.89 -9.50
CA ARG A 252 -17.14 -11.32 -9.66
C ARG A 252 -16.18 -11.58 -10.83
N GLN A 253 -16.45 -10.99 -11.99
CA GLN A 253 -15.57 -11.11 -13.15
C GLN A 253 -14.16 -10.57 -12.86
N GLN A 254 -14.08 -9.43 -12.17
CA GLN A 254 -12.80 -8.82 -11.80
C GLN A 254 -12.01 -9.67 -10.80
N VAL A 255 -12.67 -10.32 -9.83
CA VAL A 255 -12.01 -11.23 -8.87
C VAL A 255 -11.41 -12.42 -9.62
N TRP A 256 -12.18 -13.05 -10.51
CA TRP A 256 -11.68 -14.17 -11.32
C TRP A 256 -10.52 -13.76 -12.24
N ALA A 257 -10.62 -12.60 -12.89
CA ALA A 257 -9.53 -12.06 -13.70
C ALA A 257 -8.25 -11.80 -12.91
N VAL A 258 -8.36 -11.36 -11.64
CA VAL A 258 -7.19 -11.21 -10.74
C VAL A 258 -6.61 -12.58 -10.39
N ILE A 259 -7.43 -13.57 -10.02
CA ILE A 259 -6.98 -14.93 -9.72
C ILE A 259 -6.20 -15.53 -10.90
N GLU A 260 -6.72 -15.37 -12.11
CA GLU A 260 -6.09 -15.87 -13.33
C GLU A 260 -4.79 -15.10 -13.67
N LYS A 261 -4.85 -13.77 -13.68
CA LYS A 261 -3.68 -12.90 -13.99
C LYS A 261 -2.52 -13.11 -13.02
N THR A 262 -2.83 -13.45 -11.77
CA THR A 262 -1.86 -13.64 -10.69
C THR A 262 -1.75 -15.09 -10.24
N ALA A 263 -2.01 -16.03 -11.15
CA ALA A 263 -2.12 -17.47 -10.88
C ALA A 263 -0.95 -18.04 -10.06
N ALA A 264 0.27 -17.69 -10.43
CA ALA A 264 1.50 -18.15 -9.76
C ALA A 264 1.84 -17.36 -8.48
N ASN A 265 1.06 -16.33 -8.14
CA ASN A 265 1.37 -15.48 -7.01
C ASN A 265 0.80 -16.02 -5.69
N SER A 266 1.51 -15.74 -4.62
CA SER A 266 1.01 -15.81 -3.24
C SER A 266 0.44 -14.45 -2.84
N SER A 267 -0.74 -14.40 -2.22
CA SER A 267 -1.29 -13.14 -1.72
C SER A 267 -0.35 -12.50 -0.68
N SER A 268 -0.44 -11.16 -0.54
CA SER A 268 0.35 -10.43 0.47
C SER A 268 0.06 -10.93 1.89
N MET A 269 -1.20 -11.28 2.19
CA MET A 269 -1.62 -11.79 3.48
C MET A 269 -1.01 -13.17 3.76
N ARG A 270 -1.03 -14.08 2.78
CA ARG A 270 -0.36 -15.38 2.91
C ARG A 270 1.15 -15.24 3.07
N GLN A 271 1.78 -14.30 2.35
CA GLN A 271 3.21 -14.02 2.52
C GLN A 271 3.54 -13.52 3.93
N ASP A 272 2.67 -12.68 4.52
CA ASP A 272 2.84 -12.25 5.90
C ASP A 272 2.77 -13.44 6.88
N VAL A 273 1.79 -14.33 6.71
CA VAL A 273 1.65 -15.55 7.54
C VAL A 273 2.87 -16.45 7.41
N LEU A 274 3.31 -16.76 6.19
CA LEU A 274 4.50 -17.59 5.95
C LEU A 274 5.79 -16.98 6.51
N SER A 275 5.83 -15.65 6.62
CA SER A 275 6.95 -14.91 7.21
C SER A 275 6.78 -14.61 8.71
N GLN A 276 5.78 -15.21 9.36
CA GLN A 276 5.46 -14.97 10.78
C GLN A 276 5.26 -13.49 11.09
N ARG A 277 4.57 -12.74 10.21
CA ARG A 277 4.26 -11.32 10.37
C ARG A 277 2.77 -11.12 10.59
N ARG A 278 2.42 -10.12 11.39
CA ARG A 278 1.05 -9.64 11.54
C ARG A 278 0.46 -9.29 10.17
N THR A 279 -0.82 -9.68 9.94
CA THR A 279 -1.56 -9.39 8.72
C THR A 279 -2.39 -8.11 8.83
N GLU A 280 -2.93 -7.63 7.71
CA GLU A 280 -3.84 -6.50 7.67
C GLU A 280 -5.32 -6.95 7.76
N ILE A 281 -5.61 -8.04 8.50
CA ILE A 281 -6.95 -8.63 8.62
C ILE A 281 -8.00 -7.60 9.03
N SER A 282 -7.72 -6.75 10.04
CA SER A 282 -8.66 -5.76 10.56
C SER A 282 -9.03 -4.68 9.54
N TYR A 283 -8.11 -4.37 8.64
CA TYR A 283 -8.29 -3.33 7.60
C TYR A 283 -8.82 -3.91 6.28
N ILE A 284 -8.88 -5.23 6.14
CA ILE A 284 -9.41 -5.92 4.95
C ILE A 284 -10.76 -6.55 5.32
N SER A 285 -10.80 -7.83 5.70
CA SER A 285 -12.07 -8.49 6.02
C SER A 285 -12.74 -7.94 7.28
N GLY A 286 -11.96 -7.54 8.29
CA GLY A 286 -12.49 -6.91 9.50
C GLY A 286 -13.19 -5.59 9.23
N PHE A 287 -12.60 -4.73 8.39
CA PHE A 287 -13.27 -3.47 7.96
C PHE A 287 -14.56 -3.76 7.19
N ALA A 288 -14.55 -4.72 6.26
CA ALA A 288 -15.74 -5.07 5.49
C ALA A 288 -16.86 -5.65 6.39
N CYS A 289 -16.53 -6.49 7.38
CA CYS A 289 -17.48 -6.99 8.36
C CYS A 289 -18.07 -5.84 9.22
N ALA A 290 -17.23 -4.91 9.69
CA ALA A 290 -17.70 -3.75 10.47
C ALA A 290 -18.64 -2.85 9.64
N GLN A 291 -18.32 -2.63 8.37
CA GLN A 291 -19.19 -1.88 7.45
C GLN A 291 -20.52 -2.59 7.20
N SER A 292 -20.52 -3.92 7.05
CA SER A 292 -21.77 -4.66 6.82
C SER A 292 -22.71 -4.57 8.02
N LEU A 293 -22.17 -4.59 9.24
CA LEU A 293 -22.95 -4.39 10.46
C LEU A 293 -23.50 -2.96 10.55
N ALA A 294 -22.67 -1.95 10.28
CA ALA A 294 -23.07 -0.55 10.33
C ALA A 294 -24.15 -0.19 9.30
N LEU A 295 -24.19 -0.89 8.17
CA LEU A 295 -25.15 -0.68 7.08
C LEU A 295 -26.31 -1.68 7.10
N GLU A 296 -26.39 -2.52 8.15
CA GLU A 296 -27.38 -3.60 8.28
C GLU A 296 -27.45 -4.51 7.03
N CYS A 297 -26.28 -4.70 6.37
CA CYS A 297 -26.15 -5.50 5.17
C CYS A 297 -25.88 -6.97 5.53
N HIS A 298 -26.72 -7.89 5.07
CA HIS A 298 -26.59 -9.31 5.37
C HIS A 298 -25.46 -9.96 4.56
N THR A 299 -24.33 -10.30 5.24
CA THR A 299 -23.11 -10.84 4.64
C THR A 299 -22.58 -12.06 5.42
N PRO A 300 -23.34 -13.15 5.54
CA PRO A 300 -22.97 -14.29 6.38
C PRO A 300 -21.70 -15.01 5.89
N ALA A 301 -21.48 -15.14 4.58
CA ALA A 301 -20.27 -15.78 4.05
C ALA A 301 -19.00 -14.96 4.36
N LEU A 302 -19.10 -13.62 4.29
CA LEU A 302 -17.99 -12.72 4.65
C LEU A 302 -17.64 -12.84 6.15
N HIS A 303 -18.64 -12.87 7.03
CA HIS A 303 -18.44 -13.04 8.48
C HIS A 303 -17.86 -14.42 8.81
N ALA A 304 -18.38 -15.48 8.18
CA ALA A 304 -17.84 -16.83 8.34
C ALA A 304 -16.39 -16.93 7.87
N LEU A 305 -16.06 -16.32 6.73
CA LEU A 305 -14.70 -16.26 6.21
C LEU A 305 -13.76 -15.52 7.17
N HIS A 306 -14.20 -14.38 7.72
CA HIS A 306 -13.41 -13.61 8.69
C HIS A 306 -13.10 -14.42 9.95
N ALA A 307 -14.09 -15.12 10.51
CA ALA A 307 -13.90 -16.01 11.66
C ALA A 307 -12.92 -17.15 11.35
N GLN A 308 -13.08 -17.85 10.20
CA GLN A 308 -12.14 -18.89 9.77
C GLN A 308 -10.70 -18.36 9.59
N LEU A 309 -10.55 -17.14 9.10
CA LEU A 309 -9.24 -16.51 8.98
C LEU A 309 -8.64 -16.22 10.35
N GLN A 310 -9.43 -15.75 11.33
CA GLN A 310 -8.97 -15.56 12.71
C GLN A 310 -8.50 -16.87 13.33
N ASP A 311 -9.24 -17.96 13.16
CA ASP A 311 -8.85 -19.30 13.62
C ASP A 311 -7.54 -19.75 12.97
N ALA A 312 -7.38 -19.56 11.67
CA ALA A 312 -6.16 -19.89 10.95
C ALA A 312 -4.96 -19.08 11.46
N LEU A 313 -5.12 -17.76 11.67
CA LEU A 313 -4.05 -16.91 12.23
C LEU A 313 -3.68 -17.32 13.66
N HIS A 314 -4.68 -17.61 14.48
CA HIS A 314 -4.46 -18.11 15.86
C HIS A 314 -3.68 -19.42 15.86
N ALA A 315 -4.01 -20.36 14.97
CA ALA A 315 -3.27 -21.62 14.80
C ALA A 315 -1.79 -21.40 14.39
N HIS A 316 -1.49 -20.30 13.71
CA HIS A 316 -0.12 -19.89 13.39
C HIS A 316 0.56 -19.05 14.49
N GLY A 317 -0.10 -18.79 15.63
CA GLY A 317 0.41 -17.94 16.70
C GLY A 317 0.49 -16.46 16.33
N LEU A 318 -0.30 -16.02 15.33
CA LEU A 318 -0.31 -14.65 14.84
C LEU A 318 -1.49 -13.84 15.42
N PRO A 319 -1.35 -12.51 15.51
CA PRO A 319 -2.45 -11.64 15.91
C PRO A 319 -3.66 -11.77 14.98
N ILE A 320 -4.84 -11.80 15.57
CA ILE A 320 -6.14 -11.92 14.87
C ILE A 320 -6.82 -10.56 14.62
N SER A 321 -6.12 -9.47 14.90
CA SER A 321 -6.60 -8.09 14.75
C SER A 321 -5.53 -7.19 14.13
#